data_60d45392d95ee9afffc18f65041ad78b
#
_entry.id   60d45392d95ee9afffc18f65041ad78b
#
_cell.length_a   1.000
_cell.length_b   1.000
_cell.length_c   1.000
_cell.angle_alpha   90.00
_cell.angle_beta   90.00
_cell.angle_gamma   90.00
#
_symmetry.space_group_name_H-M   'P 1'
#
loop_
_entity.id
_entity.type
_entity.pdbx_description
1 polymer ?
#
loop_
_entity_poly.entity_id
_entity_poly.type
_entity_poly.pdbx_seq_one_letter_code
_entity_poly.pdbx_strand_id
1 'polypeptide(L)'
;MGSTLETVVFYFLAAFIIAMSIMTVTTQRIVRSATYLLFVLFGTAGIYFLLGYTFLGSVQIMVYAGGIVVLYVFSILLTSGEGDRAEKAKRSKLLAGLITMIAGLAIILTITLKHNFMQTANLAPHEINIHAIGNALLSSDKYGYILPFEAVSILLLACIIGGIIIAVSYTHLTLPT
;
A
#
# COMPACT_ATOMS: atom_id res chain seq x y z
N MET A 1 17.60 -9.65 -20.41
CA MET A 1 17.80 -8.24 -20.83
C MET A 1 16.41 -7.66 -20.93
N GLY A 2 16.02 -6.77 -20.02
CA GLY A 2 14.76 -6.05 -20.14
C GLY A 2 14.74 -5.31 -21.45
N SER A 3 13.62 -5.31 -22.16
CA SER A 3 13.52 -4.51 -23.38
C SER A 3 13.74 -3.03 -23.03
N THR A 4 14.30 -2.24 -23.92
CA THR A 4 14.45 -0.78 -23.71
C THR A 4 13.13 -0.14 -23.31
N LEU A 5 12.01 -0.72 -23.76
CA LEU A 5 10.66 -0.31 -23.40
C LEU A 5 10.37 -0.53 -21.91
N GLU A 6 10.70 -1.70 -21.34
CA GLU A 6 10.51 -2.00 -19.91
C GLU A 6 11.28 -1.03 -19.03
N THR A 7 12.50 -0.71 -19.40
CA THR A 7 13.33 0.26 -18.69
C THR A 7 12.71 1.67 -18.71
N VAL A 8 12.23 2.11 -19.88
CA VAL A 8 11.56 3.42 -20.01
C VAL A 8 10.29 3.46 -19.18
N VAL A 9 9.46 2.41 -19.24
CA VAL A 9 8.22 2.32 -18.43
C VAL A 9 8.54 2.32 -16.94
N PHE A 10 9.60 1.62 -16.51
CA PHE A 10 10.04 1.63 -15.12
C PHE A 10 10.40 3.03 -14.62
N TYR A 11 11.24 3.77 -15.36
CA TYR A 11 11.61 5.13 -14.96
C TYR A 11 10.43 6.09 -14.96
N PHE A 12 9.52 5.93 -15.93
CA PHE A 12 8.28 6.72 -15.96
C PHE A 12 7.41 6.45 -14.72
N LEU A 13 7.17 5.19 -14.38
CA LEU A 13 6.41 4.80 -13.19
C LEU A 13 7.10 5.27 -11.90
N ALA A 14 8.42 5.12 -11.80
CA ALA A 14 9.18 5.58 -10.65
C ALA A 14 9.05 7.09 -10.44
N ALA A 15 9.24 7.89 -11.50
CA ALA A 15 9.08 9.34 -11.45
C ALA A 15 7.63 9.74 -11.09
N PHE A 16 6.64 9.06 -11.66
CA PHE A 16 5.22 9.26 -11.36
C PHE A 16 4.91 9.00 -9.89
N ILE A 17 5.36 7.87 -9.34
CA ILE A 17 5.15 7.52 -7.92
C ILE A 17 5.80 8.55 -7.01
N ILE A 18 7.03 8.97 -7.28
CA ILE A 18 7.73 9.98 -6.49
C ILE A 18 6.98 11.31 -6.51
N ALA A 19 6.57 11.78 -7.68
CA ALA A 19 5.83 13.03 -7.83
C ALA A 19 4.51 12.99 -7.06
N MET A 20 3.71 11.93 -7.21
CA MET A 20 2.43 11.77 -6.52
C MET A 20 2.61 11.59 -5.01
N SER A 21 3.68 10.91 -4.55
CA SER A 21 4.00 10.77 -3.12
C SER A 21 4.32 12.12 -2.48
N ILE A 22 5.10 12.96 -3.15
CA ILE A 22 5.41 14.31 -2.67
C ILE A 22 4.12 15.14 -2.59
N MET A 23 3.25 15.07 -3.60
CA MET A 23 1.98 15.78 -3.60
C MET A 23 1.02 15.28 -2.51
N THR A 24 1.03 14.00 -2.20
CA THR A 24 0.24 13.40 -1.11
C THR A 24 0.57 14.06 0.23
N VAL A 25 1.85 14.26 0.53
CA VAL A 25 2.31 14.78 1.82
C VAL A 25 2.26 16.30 1.90
N THR A 26 2.46 17.01 0.77
CA THR A 26 2.50 18.48 0.74
C THR A 26 1.13 19.12 0.65
N THR A 27 0.12 18.39 0.20
CA THR A 27 -1.24 18.93 0.02
C THR A 27 -1.97 19.04 1.36
N GLN A 28 -2.53 20.22 1.64
CA GLN A 28 -3.25 20.49 2.88
C GLN A 28 -4.72 20.02 2.86
N ARG A 29 -5.29 19.72 1.70
CA ARG A 29 -6.67 19.22 1.58
C ARG A 29 -6.66 17.70 1.66
N ILE A 30 -7.34 17.16 2.67
CA ILE A 30 -7.34 15.72 2.97
C ILE A 30 -7.83 14.88 1.78
N VAL A 31 -8.96 15.26 1.17
CA VAL A 31 -9.51 14.55 -0.01
C VAL A 31 -8.52 14.55 -1.19
N ARG A 32 -7.87 15.68 -1.45
CA ARG A 32 -6.88 15.80 -2.53
C ARG A 32 -5.63 14.95 -2.26
N SER A 33 -5.18 14.93 -0.99
CA SER A 33 -4.08 14.06 -0.55
C SER A 33 -4.42 12.59 -0.75
N ALA A 34 -5.63 12.16 -0.40
CA ALA A 34 -6.10 10.80 -0.60
C ALA A 34 -6.18 10.41 -2.09
N THR A 35 -6.55 11.34 -2.97
CA THR A 35 -6.53 11.11 -4.44
C THR A 35 -5.11 10.91 -4.95
N TYR A 36 -4.13 11.69 -4.49
CA TYR A 36 -2.74 11.48 -4.86
C TYR A 36 -2.20 10.15 -4.34
N LEU A 37 -2.59 9.76 -3.11
CA LEU A 37 -2.25 8.44 -2.57
C LEU A 37 -2.79 7.31 -3.45
N LEU A 38 -4.03 7.44 -3.94
CA LEU A 38 -4.62 6.47 -4.87
C LEU A 38 -3.75 6.30 -6.13
N PHE A 39 -3.27 7.41 -6.71
CA PHE A 39 -2.37 7.34 -7.87
C PHE A 39 -1.01 6.69 -7.54
N VAL A 40 -0.47 6.89 -6.33
CA VAL A 40 0.73 6.18 -5.87
C VAL A 40 0.49 4.66 -5.85
N LEU A 41 -0.66 4.22 -5.34
CA LEU A 41 -1.00 2.80 -5.28
C LEU A 41 -1.20 2.18 -6.67
N PHE A 42 -1.80 2.90 -7.61
CA PHE A 42 -1.87 2.48 -9.01
C PHE A 42 -0.48 2.37 -9.65
N GLY A 43 0.38 3.36 -9.41
CA GLY A 43 1.77 3.31 -9.89
C GLY A 43 2.53 2.11 -9.33
N THR A 44 2.35 1.81 -8.04
CA THR A 44 2.95 0.63 -7.40
C THR A 44 2.45 -0.68 -8.01
N ALA A 45 1.15 -0.79 -8.31
CA ALA A 45 0.61 -1.94 -9.04
C ALA A 45 1.24 -2.08 -10.43
N GLY A 46 1.47 -0.96 -11.13
CA GLY A 46 2.18 -0.93 -12.40
C GLY A 46 3.59 -1.51 -12.31
N ILE A 47 4.33 -1.19 -11.23
CA ILE A 47 5.65 -1.80 -10.98
C ILE A 47 5.54 -3.31 -10.74
N TYR A 48 4.54 -3.79 -9.99
CA TYR A 48 4.33 -5.22 -9.81
C TYR A 48 4.07 -5.94 -11.13
N PHE A 49 3.24 -5.38 -12.01
CA PHE A 49 3.02 -5.95 -13.35
C PHE A 49 4.28 -5.94 -14.20
N LEU A 50 5.07 -4.87 -14.12
CA LEU A 50 6.34 -4.78 -14.85
C LEU A 50 7.35 -5.84 -14.40
N LEU A 51 7.33 -6.20 -13.11
CA LEU A 51 8.18 -7.24 -12.52
C LEU A 51 7.63 -8.67 -12.72
N GLY A 52 6.48 -8.84 -13.39
CA GLY A 52 5.84 -10.15 -13.60
C GLY A 52 5.03 -10.66 -12.40
N TYR A 53 4.84 -9.87 -11.36
CA TYR A 53 4.03 -10.25 -10.19
C TYR A 53 2.55 -9.91 -10.42
N THR A 54 1.91 -10.60 -11.35
CA THR A 54 0.53 -10.31 -11.77
C THR A 54 -0.48 -10.42 -10.64
N PHE A 55 -0.34 -11.41 -9.77
CA PHE A 55 -1.20 -11.57 -8.60
C PHE A 55 -1.07 -10.41 -7.61
N LEU A 56 0.17 -10.00 -7.28
CA LEU A 56 0.41 -8.88 -6.37
C LEU A 56 -0.13 -7.56 -6.93
N GLY A 57 0.09 -7.32 -8.23
CA GLY A 57 -0.46 -6.14 -8.91
C GLY A 57 -1.98 -6.08 -8.88
N SER A 58 -2.63 -7.22 -9.11
CA SER A 58 -4.09 -7.34 -9.04
C SER A 58 -4.63 -7.08 -7.63
N VAL A 59 -4.02 -7.68 -6.60
CA VAL A 59 -4.38 -7.45 -5.19
C VAL A 59 -4.16 -5.99 -4.80
N GLN A 60 -3.06 -5.38 -5.25
CA GLN A 60 -2.77 -3.96 -5.01
C GLN A 60 -3.90 -3.06 -5.54
N ILE A 61 -4.40 -3.31 -6.73
CA ILE A 61 -5.51 -2.52 -7.30
C ILE A 61 -6.82 -2.83 -6.57
N MET A 62 -7.18 -4.09 -6.41
CA MET A 62 -8.49 -4.48 -5.86
C MET A 62 -8.63 -4.10 -4.39
N VAL A 63 -7.63 -4.40 -3.56
CA VAL A 63 -7.71 -4.22 -2.10
C VAL A 63 -7.28 -2.83 -1.68
N TYR A 64 -6.09 -2.39 -2.11
CA TYR A 64 -5.55 -1.11 -1.64
C TYR A 64 -6.17 0.07 -2.38
N ALA A 65 -6.09 0.11 -3.70
CA ALA A 65 -6.62 1.22 -4.47
C ALA A 65 -8.15 1.20 -4.54
N GLY A 66 -8.76 0.01 -4.70
CA GLY A 66 -10.22 -0.15 -4.78
C GLY A 66 -10.91 -0.18 -3.41
N GLY A 67 -10.50 -1.06 -2.52
CA GLY A 67 -11.16 -1.25 -1.22
C GLY A 67 -10.80 -0.17 -0.20
N ILE A 68 -9.56 -0.15 0.24
CA ILE A 68 -9.13 0.65 1.40
C ILE A 68 -9.20 2.15 1.12
N VAL A 69 -8.61 2.63 0.01
CA VAL A 69 -8.56 4.07 -0.27
C VAL A 69 -9.93 4.63 -0.62
N VAL A 70 -10.73 3.89 -1.37
CA VAL A 70 -12.09 4.33 -1.71
C VAL A 70 -12.96 4.45 -0.46
N LEU A 71 -12.93 3.47 0.45
CA LEU A 71 -13.64 3.53 1.72
C LEU A 71 -13.12 4.68 2.61
N TYR A 72 -11.83 4.89 2.63
CA TYR A 72 -11.20 5.99 3.36
C TYR A 72 -11.64 7.35 2.82
N VAL A 73 -11.61 7.56 1.50
CA VAL A 73 -12.06 8.80 0.86
C VAL A 73 -13.55 9.04 1.13
N PHE A 74 -14.36 7.99 1.02
CA PHE A 74 -15.79 8.09 1.29
C PHE A 74 -16.08 8.44 2.75
N SER A 75 -15.36 7.82 3.69
CA SER A 75 -15.46 8.15 5.12
C SER A 75 -15.10 9.62 5.38
N ILE A 76 -14.03 10.13 4.77
CA ILE A 76 -13.66 11.54 4.89
C ILE A 76 -14.76 12.43 4.33
N LEU A 77 -15.30 12.14 3.15
CA LEU A 77 -16.34 12.95 2.53
C LEU A 77 -17.60 13.03 3.38
N LEU A 78 -17.96 11.94 4.08
CA LEU A 78 -19.12 11.91 4.98
C LEU A 78 -18.87 12.65 6.30
N THR A 79 -17.63 12.70 6.76
CA THR A 79 -17.25 13.31 8.06
C THR A 79 -16.69 14.71 7.92
N SER A 80 -16.40 15.17 6.69
CA SER A 80 -15.83 16.50 6.43
C SER A 80 -16.80 17.61 6.83
N GLY A 81 -16.44 18.36 7.89
CA GLY A 81 -17.02 19.65 8.24
C GLY A 81 -16.24 20.83 7.61
N GLU A 82 -16.65 22.07 7.88
CA GLU A 82 -16.07 23.31 7.32
C GLU A 82 -14.56 23.57 7.59
N GLY A 83 -13.82 22.61 8.18
CA GLY A 83 -12.43 22.73 8.60
C GLY A 83 -11.43 21.81 7.92
N ASP A 84 -11.70 21.29 6.74
CA ASP A 84 -10.96 20.18 6.06
C ASP A 84 -9.55 20.54 5.56
N ARG A 85 -8.84 21.41 6.27
CA ARG A 85 -7.44 21.77 6.00
C ARG A 85 -6.55 21.22 7.12
N ALA A 86 -5.64 20.36 6.77
CA ALA A 86 -4.57 19.94 7.68
C ALA A 86 -3.79 21.17 8.15
N GLU A 87 -3.55 21.30 9.45
CA GLU A 87 -2.70 22.34 10.00
C GLU A 87 -1.30 22.30 9.36
N LYS A 88 -0.76 23.49 9.08
CA LYS A 88 0.63 23.59 8.59
C LYS A 88 1.57 22.98 9.63
N ALA A 89 2.36 22.01 9.22
CA ALA A 89 3.36 21.41 10.08
C ALA A 89 4.33 22.51 10.59
N LYS A 90 4.54 22.56 11.90
CA LYS A 90 5.55 23.45 12.51
C LYS A 90 6.93 23.10 11.91
N ARG A 91 7.77 24.12 11.68
CA ARG A 91 9.13 23.96 11.11
C ARG A 91 9.97 22.89 11.82
N SER A 92 9.82 22.78 13.14
CA SER A 92 10.50 21.74 13.94
C SER A 92 10.07 20.32 13.54
N LYS A 93 8.77 20.08 13.30
CA LYS A 93 8.27 18.77 12.84
C LYS A 93 8.71 18.46 11.42
N LEU A 94 8.78 19.47 10.55
CA LEU A 94 9.28 19.30 9.18
C LEU A 94 10.76 18.92 9.18
N LEU A 95 11.58 19.59 10.01
CA LEU A 95 13.01 19.26 10.17
C LEU A 95 13.21 17.84 10.71
N ALA A 96 12.45 17.45 11.73
CA ALA A 96 12.51 16.08 12.27
C ALA A 96 12.15 15.04 11.19
N GLY A 97 11.09 15.28 10.42
CA GLY A 97 10.70 14.41 9.30
C GLY A 97 11.77 14.31 8.21
N LEU A 98 12.42 15.45 7.87
CA LEU A 98 13.50 15.47 6.89
C LEU A 98 14.72 14.66 7.36
N ILE A 99 15.12 14.82 8.63
CA ILE A 99 16.22 14.05 9.22
C ILE A 99 15.92 12.55 9.20
N THR A 100 14.69 12.15 9.59
CA THR A 100 14.26 10.75 9.55
C THR A 100 14.26 10.18 8.14
N MET A 101 13.79 10.97 7.16
CA MET A 101 13.82 10.58 5.75
C MET A 101 15.23 10.36 5.23
N ILE A 102 16.15 11.29 5.52
CA ILE A 102 17.56 11.18 5.10
C ILE A 102 18.23 9.97 5.77
N ALA A 103 17.98 9.76 7.06
CA ALA A 103 18.52 8.60 7.78
C ALA A 103 18.01 7.27 7.19
N GLY A 104 16.71 7.16 6.92
CA GLY A 104 16.13 5.99 6.28
C GLY A 104 16.70 5.74 4.88
N LEU A 105 16.80 6.79 4.07
CA LEU A 105 17.40 6.70 2.74
C LEU A 105 18.87 6.26 2.80
N ALA A 106 19.67 6.81 3.74
CA ALA A 106 21.06 6.43 3.91
C ALA A 106 21.23 4.96 4.30
N ILE A 107 20.35 4.44 5.16
CA ILE A 107 20.35 3.02 5.55
C ILE A 107 20.05 2.14 4.32
N ILE A 108 18.99 2.44 3.58
CA ILE A 108 18.60 1.68 2.38
C ILE A 108 19.73 1.70 1.34
N LEU A 109 20.30 2.87 1.04
CA LEU A 109 21.39 3.00 0.10
C LEU A 109 22.63 2.21 0.56
N THR A 110 22.96 2.26 1.85
CA THR A 110 24.12 1.53 2.38
C THR A 110 23.94 0.03 2.23
N ILE A 111 22.73 -0.48 2.52
CA ILE A 111 22.41 -1.91 2.37
C ILE A 111 22.49 -2.29 0.89
N THR A 112 21.84 -1.52 0.01
CA THR A 112 21.77 -1.81 -1.42
C THR A 112 23.15 -1.78 -2.09
N LEU A 113 24.00 -0.83 -1.73
CA LEU A 113 25.35 -0.68 -2.31
C LEU A 113 26.35 -1.70 -1.77
N LYS A 114 26.19 -2.14 -0.49
CA LYS A 114 27.09 -3.13 0.12
C LYS A 114 26.65 -4.57 -0.15
N HIS A 115 25.39 -4.81 -0.50
CA HIS A 115 24.90 -6.14 -0.78
C HIS A 115 25.32 -6.57 -2.17
N ASN A 116 26.13 -7.64 -2.25
CA ASN A 116 26.43 -8.30 -3.52
C ASN A 116 25.20 -9.07 -3.97
N PHE A 117 24.42 -8.47 -4.86
CA PHE A 117 23.32 -9.17 -5.51
C PHE A 117 23.89 -10.28 -6.41
N MET A 118 23.71 -11.51 -6.00
CA MET A 118 24.05 -12.67 -6.81
C MET A 118 23.16 -12.63 -8.06
N GLN A 119 23.76 -12.45 -9.22
CA GLN A 119 23.03 -12.55 -10.48
C GLN A 119 22.61 -14.00 -10.65
N THR A 120 21.40 -14.32 -10.25
CA THR A 120 20.76 -15.60 -10.58
C THR A 120 20.34 -15.54 -12.05
N ALA A 121 21.32 -15.78 -12.91
CA ALA A 121 21.20 -15.65 -14.38
C ALA A 121 20.20 -16.63 -15.03
N ASN A 122 19.54 -17.49 -14.26
CA ASN A 122 18.69 -18.56 -14.78
C ASN A 122 17.31 -18.69 -14.10
N LEU A 123 16.89 -17.73 -13.29
CA LEU A 123 15.50 -17.68 -12.89
C LEU A 123 14.73 -16.92 -13.98
N ALA A 124 14.25 -17.66 -14.98
CA ALA A 124 13.16 -17.14 -15.82
C ALA A 124 12.09 -16.56 -14.89
N PRO A 125 11.48 -15.41 -15.23
CA PRO A 125 10.38 -14.87 -14.45
C PRO A 125 9.29 -15.92 -14.38
N HIS A 126 9.30 -16.68 -13.28
CA HIS A 126 8.27 -17.67 -13.01
C HIS A 126 7.08 -16.88 -12.53
N GLU A 127 6.12 -16.66 -13.41
CA GLU A 127 4.81 -16.16 -12.99
C GLU A 127 4.31 -17.08 -11.87
N ILE A 128 4.28 -16.56 -10.66
CA ILE A 128 3.77 -17.33 -9.53
C ILE A 128 2.27 -17.49 -9.78
N ASN A 129 1.91 -18.67 -10.26
CA ASN A 129 0.52 -19.01 -10.52
C ASN A 129 -0.28 -18.91 -9.22
N ILE A 130 -1.46 -18.29 -9.29
CA ILE A 130 -2.39 -18.14 -8.16
C ILE A 130 -2.68 -19.49 -7.47
N HIS A 131 -2.72 -20.59 -8.23
CA HIS A 131 -2.88 -21.94 -7.68
C HIS A 131 -1.70 -22.35 -6.80
N ALA A 132 -0.47 -21.99 -7.16
CA ALA A 132 0.71 -22.28 -6.34
C ALA A 132 0.66 -21.51 -5.01
N ILE A 133 0.21 -20.24 -5.04
CA ILE A 133 0.01 -19.43 -3.83
C ILE A 133 -1.07 -20.06 -2.94
N GLY A 134 -2.23 -20.42 -3.52
CA GLY A 134 -3.34 -21.04 -2.80
C GLY A 134 -2.93 -22.37 -2.13
N ASN A 135 -2.22 -23.22 -2.87
CA ASN A 135 -1.71 -24.47 -2.32
C ASN A 135 -0.70 -24.25 -1.19
N ALA A 136 0.21 -23.29 -1.34
CA ALA A 136 1.18 -22.96 -0.29
C ALA A 136 0.51 -22.41 0.98
N LEU A 137 -0.53 -21.58 0.83
CA LEU A 137 -1.30 -21.02 1.96
C LEU A 137 -2.08 -22.08 2.73
N LEU A 138 -2.59 -23.11 2.04
CA LEU A 138 -3.40 -24.19 2.65
C LEU A 138 -2.60 -25.43 3.00
N SER A 139 -1.29 -25.47 2.66
CA SER A 139 -0.43 -26.61 2.97
C SER A 139 -0.13 -26.67 4.47
N SER A 140 -0.31 -27.86 5.03
CA SER A 140 0.11 -28.22 6.39
C SER A 140 1.52 -28.81 6.46
N ASP A 141 2.26 -28.84 5.36
CA ASP A 141 3.63 -29.32 5.32
C ASP A 141 4.59 -28.41 6.12
N LYS A 142 5.78 -28.90 6.40
CA LYS A 142 6.81 -28.20 7.19
C LYS A 142 7.11 -26.77 6.69
N TYR A 143 6.87 -26.49 5.43
CA TYR A 143 7.05 -25.18 4.77
C TYR A 143 5.73 -24.54 4.32
N GLY A 144 4.59 -25.06 4.78
CA GLY A 144 3.27 -24.51 4.49
C GLY A 144 2.95 -23.29 5.34
N TYR A 145 2.01 -22.48 4.86
CA TYR A 145 1.60 -21.21 5.50
C TYR A 145 0.20 -21.31 6.12
N ILE A 146 -0.26 -22.51 6.51
CA ILE A 146 -1.61 -22.68 7.07
C ILE A 146 -1.81 -21.89 8.37
N LEU A 147 -0.83 -21.85 9.27
CA LEU A 147 -0.93 -21.09 10.52
C LEU A 147 -1.07 -19.59 10.33
N PRO A 148 -0.22 -18.91 9.51
CA PRO A 148 -0.45 -17.51 9.14
C PRO A 148 -1.80 -17.28 8.48
N PHE A 149 -2.26 -18.18 7.62
CA PHE A 149 -3.55 -18.09 6.95
C PHE A 149 -4.72 -18.13 7.94
N GLU A 150 -4.71 -19.06 8.89
CA GLU A 150 -5.71 -19.13 9.95
C GLU A 150 -5.71 -17.88 10.85
N ALA A 151 -4.52 -17.40 11.23
CA ALA A 151 -4.39 -16.19 12.05
C ALA A 151 -4.97 -14.95 11.35
N VAL A 152 -4.72 -14.79 10.06
CA VAL A 152 -5.28 -13.68 9.25
C VAL A 152 -6.80 -13.84 9.10
N SER A 153 -7.31 -15.06 8.97
CA SER A 153 -8.74 -15.34 8.87
C SER A 153 -9.48 -14.96 10.17
N ILE A 154 -8.91 -15.29 11.32
CA ILE A 154 -9.44 -14.89 12.63
C ILE A 154 -9.40 -13.36 12.79
N LEU A 155 -8.30 -12.74 12.39
CA LEU A 155 -8.17 -11.27 12.41
C LEU A 155 -9.23 -10.60 11.54
N LEU A 156 -9.47 -11.10 10.33
CA LEU A 156 -10.50 -10.60 9.43
C LEU A 156 -11.89 -10.69 10.07
N LEU A 157 -12.22 -11.84 10.68
CA LEU A 157 -13.49 -12.03 11.38
C LEU A 157 -13.63 -11.04 12.54
N ALA A 158 -12.61 -10.86 13.34
CA ALA A 158 -12.59 -9.90 14.44
C ALA A 158 -12.80 -8.47 13.97
N CYS A 159 -12.16 -8.07 12.85
CA CYS A 159 -12.35 -6.74 12.24
C CYS A 159 -13.78 -6.52 11.75
N ILE A 160 -14.40 -7.53 11.13
CA ILE A 160 -15.79 -7.45 10.65
C ILE A 160 -16.74 -7.28 11.85
N ILE A 161 -16.62 -8.14 12.86
CA ILE A 161 -17.46 -8.09 14.07
C ILE A 161 -17.28 -6.75 14.79
N GLY A 162 -16.02 -6.32 15.00
CA GLY A 162 -15.72 -5.04 15.63
C GLY A 162 -16.31 -3.85 14.90
N GLY A 163 -16.19 -3.82 13.57
CA GLY A 163 -16.78 -2.78 12.72
C GLY A 163 -18.30 -2.73 12.85
N ILE A 164 -18.97 -3.88 12.84
CA ILE A 164 -20.43 -3.97 13.00
C ILE A 164 -20.87 -3.49 14.38
N ILE A 165 -20.20 -3.91 15.45
CA ILE A 165 -20.53 -3.50 16.82
C ILE A 165 -20.44 -1.98 16.97
N ILE A 166 -19.37 -1.37 16.47
CA ILE A 166 -19.20 0.08 16.52
C ILE A 166 -20.32 0.78 15.73
N ALA A 167 -20.61 0.34 14.50
CA ALA A 167 -21.65 0.93 13.68
C ALA A 167 -23.05 0.85 14.31
N VAL A 168 -23.41 -0.30 14.90
CA VAL A 168 -24.70 -0.49 15.57
C VAL A 168 -24.81 0.33 16.85
N SER A 169 -23.75 0.41 17.64
CA SER A 169 -23.72 1.23 18.87
C SER A 169 -24.00 2.69 18.58
N TYR A 170 -23.46 3.25 17.51
CA TYR A 170 -23.72 4.63 17.12
C TYR A 170 -25.16 4.85 16.66
N THR A 171 -25.76 3.92 15.93
CA THR A 171 -27.17 4.06 15.46
C THR A 171 -28.16 4.03 16.61
N HIS A 172 -27.95 3.24 17.65
CA HIS A 172 -28.86 3.22 18.82
C HIS A 172 -28.76 4.44 19.72
N LEU A 173 -27.61 5.13 19.77
CA LEU A 173 -27.42 6.33 20.57
C LEU A 173 -27.98 7.61 19.90
N THR A 174 -28.23 7.57 18.60
CA THR A 174 -28.70 8.74 17.80
C THR A 174 -30.18 8.69 17.44
N LEU A 175 -30.91 7.61 17.78
CA LEU A 175 -32.36 7.55 17.62
C LEU A 175 -33.01 8.27 18.83
N PRO A 176 -33.67 9.44 18.63
CA PRO A 176 -34.52 10.00 19.67
C PRO A 176 -35.74 9.08 19.88
N THR A 177 -35.93 8.67 21.13
CA THR A 177 -37.16 8.00 21.60
C THR A 177 -38.36 8.93 21.49
#